data_4b5ca02eb7944c07ed27ce2a15b90338
#
_entry.id   4b5ca02eb7944c07ed27ce2a15b90338
#
_cell.length_a   1.000
_cell.length_b   1.000
_cell.length_c   1.000
_cell.angle_alpha   90.00
_cell.angle_beta   90.00
_cell.angle_gamma   90.00
#
_symmetry.space_group_name_H-M   'P 1'
#
loop_
_entity.id
_entity.type
_entity.pdbx_description
1 polymer ?
#
loop_
_entity_poly.entity_id
_entity_poly.type
_entity_poly.pdbx_seq_one_letter_code
_entity_poly.pdbx_strand_id
1 'polypeptide(L)'
;MFGKAQFGKGQPGSGRSGARVWRLILWPVTALYCATVASIVFAPVHVDDNEMGGRLAQFLDTGHAEGWLPAFITYSSIEQLSNVIMFIPGGFLFALLLKLKVRPHVLYSGFLVSACIETIQSFMPDRTGDPVDVLMNGSGALLGAAGALGVHRWRRVRRERQGK
;
A
#
# COMPACT_ATOMS: atom_id res chain seq x y z
N MET A 1 -60.10 17.47 -25.89
CA MET A 1 -59.60 16.07 -25.58
C MET A 1 -58.11 16.10 -25.51
N PHE A 2 -57.56 16.32 -24.26
CA PHE A 2 -56.13 16.55 -24.05
C PHE A 2 -55.49 15.24 -23.59
N GLY A 3 -54.56 14.67 -24.42
CA GLY A 3 -53.77 13.51 -24.11
C GLY A 3 -52.67 13.85 -23.09
N LYS A 4 -52.67 13.19 -21.91
CA LYS A 4 -51.63 13.28 -20.92
C LYS A 4 -50.41 12.49 -21.40
N ALA A 5 -49.29 13.20 -21.64
CA ALA A 5 -47.98 12.57 -21.83
C ALA A 5 -47.53 11.91 -20.52
N GLN A 6 -47.35 10.60 -20.53
CA GLN A 6 -46.73 9.86 -19.43
C GLN A 6 -45.20 10.06 -19.49
N PHE A 7 -44.66 10.82 -18.55
CA PHE A 7 -43.22 10.89 -18.30
C PHE A 7 -42.76 9.55 -17.71
N GLY A 8 -42.02 8.78 -18.50
CA GLY A 8 -41.37 7.56 -18.06
C GLY A 8 -40.37 7.88 -16.92
N LYS A 9 -40.63 7.34 -15.73
CA LYS A 9 -39.68 7.37 -14.61
C LYS A 9 -38.46 6.54 -15.00
N GLY A 10 -37.34 7.22 -15.32
CA GLY A 10 -36.04 6.60 -15.52
C GLY A 10 -35.64 5.79 -14.29
N GLN A 11 -35.30 4.53 -14.49
CA GLN A 11 -34.87 3.60 -13.44
C GLN A 11 -33.50 4.02 -12.88
N PRO A 12 -33.37 4.35 -11.60
CA PRO A 12 -32.09 4.57 -10.94
C PRO A 12 -31.63 3.27 -10.27
N GLY A 13 -31.06 2.35 -11.02
CA GLY A 13 -30.79 1.01 -10.45
C GLY A 13 -29.39 0.43 -10.59
N SER A 14 -28.62 0.76 -11.64
CA SER A 14 -27.40 -0.02 -11.95
C SER A 14 -26.10 0.47 -11.30
N GLY A 15 -25.99 1.72 -10.91
CA GLY A 15 -24.76 2.28 -10.35
C GLY A 15 -24.50 1.96 -8.86
N ARG A 16 -25.55 1.68 -8.09
CA ARG A 16 -25.46 1.41 -6.65
C ARG A 16 -25.04 -0.01 -6.31
N SER A 17 -25.40 -1.00 -7.14
CA SER A 17 -25.04 -2.40 -6.93
C SER A 17 -23.55 -2.65 -7.15
N GLY A 18 -22.96 -2.13 -8.21
CA GLY A 18 -21.53 -2.27 -8.48
C GLY A 18 -20.62 -1.69 -7.38
N ALA A 19 -20.94 -0.51 -6.86
CA ALA A 19 -20.18 0.12 -5.79
C ALA A 19 -20.24 -0.66 -4.47
N ARG A 20 -21.33 -1.39 -4.21
CA ARG A 20 -21.49 -2.24 -3.02
C ARG A 20 -20.67 -3.52 -3.15
N VAL A 21 -20.71 -4.18 -4.31
CA VAL A 21 -19.92 -5.40 -4.58
C VAL A 21 -18.41 -5.14 -4.47
N TRP A 22 -17.90 -4.04 -5.03
CA TRP A 22 -16.48 -3.68 -4.91
C TRP A 22 -16.05 -3.49 -3.45
N ARG A 23 -16.89 -2.92 -2.60
CA ARG A 23 -16.58 -2.79 -1.19
C ARG A 23 -16.53 -4.14 -0.47
N LEU A 24 -17.43 -5.06 -0.79
CA LEU A 24 -17.47 -6.40 -0.21
C LEU A 24 -16.18 -7.20 -0.53
N ILE A 25 -15.52 -6.90 -1.66
CA ILE A 25 -14.25 -7.53 -2.05
C ILE A 25 -13.06 -6.78 -1.42
N LEU A 26 -13.07 -5.45 -1.46
CA LEU A 26 -11.93 -4.65 -1.01
C LEU A 26 -11.66 -4.79 0.50
N TRP A 27 -12.71 -4.89 1.33
CA TRP A 27 -12.53 -5.02 2.77
C TRP A 27 -11.81 -6.29 3.18
N PRO A 28 -12.21 -7.50 2.75
CA PRO A 28 -11.50 -8.72 3.11
C PRO A 28 -10.08 -8.77 2.52
N VAL A 29 -9.86 -8.26 1.30
CA VAL A 29 -8.53 -8.16 0.71
C VAL A 29 -7.63 -7.25 1.55
N THR A 30 -8.14 -6.10 1.97
CA THR A 30 -7.38 -5.18 2.84
C THR A 30 -7.13 -5.79 4.22
N ALA A 31 -8.12 -6.47 4.80
CA ALA A 31 -7.95 -7.14 6.09
C ALA A 31 -6.90 -8.25 6.01
N LEU A 32 -6.94 -9.08 4.96
CA LEU A 32 -5.93 -10.11 4.72
C LEU A 32 -4.53 -9.50 4.54
N TYR A 33 -4.41 -8.44 3.74
CA TYR A 33 -3.15 -7.72 3.57
C TYR A 33 -2.63 -7.18 4.91
N CYS A 34 -3.47 -6.51 5.69
CA CYS A 34 -3.07 -5.98 7.01
C CYS A 34 -2.65 -7.11 7.97
N ALA A 35 -3.34 -8.24 7.97
CA ALA A 35 -2.98 -9.39 8.78
C ALA A 35 -1.62 -9.97 8.34
N THR A 36 -1.37 -10.07 7.03
CA THR A 36 -0.08 -10.54 6.49
C THR A 36 1.05 -9.58 6.87
N VAL A 37 0.88 -8.27 6.68
CA VAL A 37 1.90 -7.28 7.07
C VAL A 37 2.13 -7.33 8.58
N ALA A 38 1.07 -7.39 9.39
CA ALA A 38 1.22 -7.49 10.84
C ALA A 38 1.97 -8.75 11.25
N SER A 39 1.72 -9.89 10.62
CA SER A 39 2.44 -11.14 10.92
C SER A 39 3.92 -11.07 10.58
N ILE A 40 4.30 -10.33 9.55
CA ILE A 40 5.72 -10.10 9.18
C ILE A 40 6.37 -9.11 10.14
N VAL A 41 5.73 -7.96 10.34
CA VAL A 41 6.26 -6.83 11.12
C VAL A 41 6.40 -7.18 12.61
N PHE A 42 5.48 -7.97 13.16
CA PHE A 42 5.49 -8.40 14.56
C PHE A 42 5.97 -9.84 14.75
N ALA A 43 6.64 -10.43 13.74
CA ALA A 43 7.25 -11.75 13.91
C ALA A 43 8.32 -11.70 15.03
N PRO A 44 8.35 -12.68 15.93
CA PRO A 44 9.30 -12.71 17.05
C PRO A 44 10.74 -13.00 16.64
N VAL A 45 10.95 -13.46 15.40
CA VAL A 45 12.28 -13.81 14.86
C VAL A 45 12.59 -12.84 13.71
N HIS A 46 13.78 -12.27 13.70
CA HIS A 46 14.27 -11.52 12.54
C HIS A 46 14.33 -12.48 11.33
N VAL A 47 13.89 -11.98 10.19
CA VAL A 47 14.01 -12.73 8.92
C VAL A 47 15.49 -13.04 8.62
N ASP A 48 16.38 -12.28 9.21
CA ASP A 48 17.84 -12.34 9.08
C ASP A 48 18.47 -13.56 9.75
N ASP A 49 17.84 -14.10 10.80
CA ASP A 49 18.31 -15.30 11.51
C ASP A 49 17.99 -16.60 10.75
N ASN A 50 17.33 -16.50 9.59
CA ASN A 50 17.00 -17.63 8.76
C ASN A 50 18.10 -17.91 7.72
N GLU A 51 18.17 -19.15 7.22
CA GLU A 51 19.08 -19.55 6.13
C GLU A 51 19.03 -18.58 4.93
N MET A 52 17.90 -17.96 4.67
CA MET A 52 17.69 -17.03 3.56
C MET A 52 18.43 -15.71 3.78
N GLY A 53 18.41 -15.16 5.00
CA GLY A 53 19.17 -13.96 5.36
C GLY A 53 20.68 -14.20 5.26
N GLY A 54 21.16 -15.35 5.75
CA GLY A 54 22.55 -15.76 5.62
C GLY A 54 23.00 -15.95 4.16
N ARG A 55 22.15 -16.52 3.31
CA ARG A 55 22.43 -16.65 1.87
C ARG A 55 22.47 -15.30 1.15
N LEU A 56 21.59 -14.38 1.51
CA LEU A 56 21.60 -13.03 0.97
C LEU A 56 22.86 -12.27 1.38
N ALA A 57 23.25 -12.33 2.65
CA ALA A 57 24.49 -11.72 3.12
C ALA A 57 25.72 -12.28 2.38
N GLN A 58 25.83 -13.59 2.25
CA GLN A 58 26.89 -14.23 1.49
C GLN A 58 26.93 -13.83 0.01
N PHE A 59 25.76 -13.72 -0.63
CA PHE A 59 25.64 -13.25 -2.01
C PHE A 59 26.15 -11.82 -2.18
N LEU A 60 25.79 -10.93 -1.24
CA LEU A 60 26.24 -9.54 -1.24
C LEU A 60 27.75 -9.43 -1.02
N ASP A 61 28.28 -10.16 -0.06
CA ASP A 61 29.72 -10.18 0.24
C ASP A 61 30.52 -10.69 -0.96
N THR A 62 30.09 -11.78 -1.58
CA THR A 62 30.72 -12.33 -2.78
C THR A 62 30.68 -11.31 -3.92
N GLY A 63 29.52 -10.71 -4.17
CA GLY A 63 29.35 -9.72 -5.26
C GLY A 63 30.23 -8.48 -5.09
N HIS A 64 30.41 -8.02 -3.85
CA HIS A 64 31.32 -6.90 -3.54
C HIS A 64 32.78 -7.31 -3.70
N ALA A 65 33.15 -8.49 -3.21
CA ALA A 65 34.52 -9.01 -3.30
C ALA A 65 34.96 -9.24 -4.76
N GLU A 66 34.05 -9.70 -5.61
CA GLU A 66 34.29 -9.91 -7.05
C GLU A 66 34.11 -8.63 -7.90
N GLY A 67 33.60 -7.54 -7.31
CA GLY A 67 33.50 -6.21 -7.95
C GLY A 67 32.37 -6.07 -8.96
N TRP A 68 31.44 -7.03 -9.09
CA TRP A 68 30.29 -6.91 -9.98
C TRP A 68 29.06 -6.27 -9.31
N LEU A 69 29.02 -6.24 -7.98
CA LEU A 69 27.93 -5.62 -7.23
C LEU A 69 28.30 -4.18 -6.82
N PRO A 70 27.48 -3.18 -7.17
CA PRO A 70 27.70 -1.79 -6.74
C PRO A 70 27.68 -1.64 -5.22
N ALA A 71 28.59 -0.85 -4.66
CA ALA A 71 28.74 -0.68 -3.22
C ALA A 71 27.50 -0.13 -2.47
N PHE A 72 26.57 0.52 -3.18
CA PHE A 72 25.32 1.02 -2.58
C PHE A 72 24.25 -0.07 -2.40
N ILE A 73 24.41 -1.24 -3.00
CA ILE A 73 23.51 -2.38 -2.80
C ILE A 73 23.99 -3.15 -1.56
N THR A 74 23.53 -2.74 -0.43
CA THR A 74 23.81 -3.34 0.86
C THR A 74 22.60 -4.08 1.41
N TYR A 75 22.78 -4.88 2.44
CA TYR A 75 21.67 -5.52 3.14
C TYR A 75 20.62 -4.48 3.58
N SER A 76 21.05 -3.40 4.22
CA SER A 76 20.18 -2.30 4.66
C SER A 76 19.43 -1.63 3.49
N SER A 77 20.06 -1.45 2.33
CA SER A 77 19.34 -0.88 1.17
C SER A 77 18.25 -1.80 0.64
N ILE A 78 18.46 -3.11 0.69
CA ILE A 78 17.46 -4.12 0.30
C ILE A 78 16.31 -4.14 1.32
N GLU A 79 16.61 -4.10 2.60
CA GLU A 79 15.64 -4.03 3.69
C GLU A 79 14.75 -2.77 3.54
N GLN A 80 15.36 -1.60 3.39
CA GLN A 80 14.66 -0.35 3.17
C GLN A 80 13.74 -0.38 1.93
N LEU A 81 14.24 -0.94 0.82
CA LEU A 81 13.45 -1.08 -0.40
C LEU A 81 12.29 -2.05 -0.19
N SER A 82 12.50 -3.15 0.53
CA SER A 82 11.47 -4.12 0.88
C SER A 82 10.36 -3.48 1.72
N ASN A 83 10.71 -2.63 2.67
CA ASN A 83 9.77 -1.84 3.46
C ASN A 83 8.91 -0.93 2.56
N VAL A 84 9.53 -0.20 1.64
CA VAL A 84 8.78 0.61 0.66
C VAL A 84 7.81 -0.25 -0.14
N ILE A 85 8.29 -1.36 -0.75
CA ILE A 85 7.49 -2.24 -1.61
C ILE A 85 6.33 -2.86 -0.82
N MET A 86 6.59 -3.30 0.39
CA MET A 86 5.58 -3.90 1.26
C MET A 86 4.43 -2.94 1.57
N PHE A 87 4.68 -1.64 1.73
CA PHE A 87 3.65 -0.66 2.08
C PHE A 87 2.91 -0.04 0.87
N ILE A 88 3.40 -0.20 -0.37
CA ILE A 88 2.70 0.27 -1.58
C ILE A 88 1.27 -0.29 -1.69
N PRO A 89 1.03 -1.62 -1.58
CA PRO A 89 -0.33 -2.16 -1.68
C PRO A 89 -1.25 -1.62 -0.58
N GLY A 90 -0.73 -1.41 0.62
CA GLY A 90 -1.48 -0.82 1.74
C GLY A 90 -2.00 0.57 1.40
N GLY A 91 -1.12 1.47 1.01
CA GLY A 91 -1.49 2.82 0.60
C GLY A 91 -2.50 2.84 -0.54
N PHE A 92 -2.34 1.96 -1.53
CA PHE A 92 -3.27 1.81 -2.65
C PHE A 92 -4.66 1.33 -2.20
N LEU A 93 -4.73 0.27 -1.39
CA LEU A 93 -5.98 -0.30 -0.88
C LEU A 93 -6.73 0.69 0.01
N PHE A 94 -6.03 1.34 0.95
CA PHE A 94 -6.63 2.35 1.81
C PHE A 94 -7.16 3.54 1.01
N ALA A 95 -6.44 4.00 -0.02
CA ALA A 95 -6.89 5.05 -0.90
C ALA A 95 -8.19 4.67 -1.63
N LEU A 96 -8.32 3.42 -2.09
CA LEU A 96 -9.55 2.92 -2.72
C LEU A 96 -10.71 2.81 -1.74
N LEU A 97 -10.48 2.28 -0.53
CA LEU A 97 -11.51 2.10 0.50
C LEU A 97 -12.09 3.42 0.97
N LEU A 98 -11.23 4.39 1.25
CA LEU A 98 -11.63 5.69 1.79
C LEU A 98 -12.21 6.62 0.73
N LYS A 99 -12.28 6.22 -0.55
CA LYS A 99 -12.73 7.05 -1.68
C LYS A 99 -12.04 8.42 -1.68
N LEU A 100 -10.75 8.42 -1.55
CA LEU A 100 -10.00 9.62 -1.25
C LEU A 100 -10.20 10.71 -2.29
N LYS A 101 -10.91 11.75 -1.90
CA LYS A 101 -10.61 13.10 -2.33
C LYS A 101 -9.25 13.43 -1.71
N VAL A 102 -8.28 13.84 -2.54
CA VAL A 102 -6.93 14.19 -2.08
C VAL A 102 -7.02 15.18 -0.93
N ARG A 103 -6.90 14.69 0.29
CA ARG A 103 -6.78 15.53 1.48
C ARG A 103 -5.39 15.26 2.07
N PRO A 104 -4.61 16.28 2.39
CA PRO A 104 -3.22 16.11 2.85
C PRO A 104 -3.07 15.11 4.00
N HIS A 105 -4.01 15.12 4.95
CA HIS A 105 -3.95 14.22 6.10
C HIS A 105 -3.99 12.73 5.75
N VAL A 106 -4.53 12.36 4.60
CA VAL A 106 -4.52 10.96 4.16
C VAL A 106 -3.15 10.55 3.64
N LEU A 107 -2.43 11.48 3.00
CA LEU A 107 -1.07 11.24 2.51
C LEU A 107 -0.12 10.96 3.69
N TYR A 108 -0.36 11.62 4.82
CA TYR A 108 0.46 11.44 6.03
C TYR A 108 0.02 10.25 6.90
N SER A 109 -1.15 9.64 6.65
CA SER A 109 -1.64 8.52 7.46
C SER A 109 -0.70 7.30 7.42
N GLY A 110 0.00 7.06 6.30
CA GLY A 110 0.98 5.99 6.17
C GLY A 110 2.17 6.17 7.12
N PHE A 111 2.66 7.39 7.24
CA PHE A 111 3.75 7.73 8.19
C PHE A 111 3.29 7.57 9.63
N LEU A 112 2.06 7.98 9.95
CA LEU A 112 1.51 7.81 11.30
C LEU A 112 1.37 6.33 11.68
N VAL A 113 0.83 5.52 10.78
CA VAL A 113 0.71 4.07 11.00
C VAL A 113 2.09 3.45 11.18
N SER A 114 3.06 3.82 10.35
CA SER A 114 4.43 3.31 10.48
C SER A 114 5.08 3.75 11.79
N ALA A 115 4.92 5.00 12.21
CA ALA A 115 5.42 5.47 13.50
C ALA A 115 4.79 4.69 14.67
N CYS A 116 3.51 4.34 14.60
CA CYS A 116 2.87 3.47 15.60
C CYS A 116 3.50 2.07 15.60
N ILE A 117 3.77 1.48 14.43
CA ILE A 117 4.42 0.18 14.30
C ILE A 117 5.81 0.23 14.96
N GLU A 118 6.65 1.18 14.60
CA GLU A 118 8.00 1.35 15.15
C GLU A 118 7.97 1.58 16.67
N THR A 119 7.00 2.36 17.15
CA THR A 119 6.81 2.55 18.60
C THR A 119 6.48 1.23 19.29
N ILE A 120 5.62 0.39 18.70
CA ILE A 120 5.30 -0.92 19.28
C ILE A 120 6.55 -1.82 19.24
N GLN A 121 7.28 -1.85 18.13
CA GLN A 121 8.49 -2.66 17.98
C GLN A 121 9.59 -2.27 18.98
N SER A 122 9.73 -0.99 19.32
CA SER A 122 10.70 -0.54 20.31
C SER A 122 10.43 -1.06 21.73
N PHE A 123 9.24 -1.61 22.01
CA PHE A 123 8.92 -2.30 23.27
C PHE A 123 9.09 -3.83 23.16
N MET A 124 9.41 -4.37 21.98
CA MET A 124 9.61 -5.80 21.80
C MET A 124 11.07 -6.19 22.14
N PRO A 125 11.29 -7.37 22.77
CA PRO A 125 12.63 -7.90 22.94
C PRO A 125 13.34 -8.04 21.58
N ASP A 126 14.61 -7.75 21.52
CA ASP A 126 15.47 -7.91 20.33
C ASP A 126 15.09 -7.04 19.12
N ARG A 127 14.25 -5.99 19.33
CA ARG A 127 13.91 -5.01 18.30
C ARG A 127 14.22 -3.59 18.75
N THR A 128 14.88 -2.83 17.88
CA THR A 128 15.07 -1.38 18.03
C THR A 128 14.25 -0.68 16.97
N GLY A 129 13.35 0.23 17.38
CA GLY A 129 12.61 1.05 16.41
C GLY A 129 13.57 1.91 15.58
N ASP A 130 13.44 1.86 14.25
CA ASP A 130 14.27 2.66 13.34
C ASP A 130 13.43 3.78 12.69
N PRO A 131 13.76 5.06 12.92
CA PRO A 131 13.11 6.17 12.24
C PRO A 131 13.20 6.10 10.71
N VAL A 132 14.21 5.42 10.14
CA VAL A 132 14.35 5.20 8.71
C VAL A 132 13.21 4.34 8.20
N ASP A 133 12.78 3.32 8.95
CA ASP A 133 11.65 2.46 8.58
C ASP A 133 10.34 3.25 8.53
N VAL A 134 10.16 4.23 9.43
CA VAL A 134 9.01 5.15 9.34
C VAL A 134 8.98 5.88 8.00
N LEU A 135 10.15 6.35 7.54
CA LEU A 135 10.25 7.06 6.27
C LEU A 135 10.01 6.13 5.08
N MET A 136 10.58 4.93 5.09
CA MET A 136 10.46 3.98 3.98
C MET A 136 9.04 3.44 3.87
N ASN A 137 8.44 2.97 4.95
CA ASN A 137 7.06 2.49 5.00
C ASN A 137 6.05 3.60 4.61
N GLY A 138 6.23 4.80 5.19
CA GLY A 138 5.40 5.97 4.87
C GLY A 138 5.50 6.37 3.41
N SER A 139 6.70 6.33 2.82
CA SER A 139 6.96 6.59 1.41
C SER A 139 6.28 5.56 0.51
N GLY A 140 6.36 4.27 0.87
CA GLY A 140 5.65 3.19 0.18
C GLY A 140 4.13 3.41 0.18
N ALA A 141 3.56 3.72 1.34
CA ALA A 141 2.14 4.01 1.47
C ALA A 141 1.72 5.24 0.64
N LEU A 142 2.56 6.29 0.61
CA LEU A 142 2.33 7.49 -0.20
C LEU A 142 2.33 7.17 -1.70
N LEU A 143 3.30 6.38 -2.19
CA LEU A 143 3.38 5.93 -3.57
C LEU A 143 2.14 5.11 -3.96
N GLY A 144 1.71 4.20 -3.10
CA GLY A 144 0.49 3.41 -3.31
C GLY A 144 -0.76 4.28 -3.41
N ALA A 145 -0.93 5.23 -2.49
CA ALA A 145 -2.05 6.18 -2.51
C ALA A 145 -2.03 7.06 -3.76
N ALA A 146 -0.87 7.57 -4.17
CA ALA A 146 -0.70 8.34 -5.39
C ALA A 146 -1.07 7.53 -6.64
N GLY A 147 -0.68 6.25 -6.70
CA GLY A 147 -1.06 5.31 -7.75
C GLY A 147 -2.58 5.13 -7.87
N ALA A 148 -3.27 4.94 -6.74
CA ALA A 148 -4.73 4.82 -6.71
C ALA A 148 -5.43 6.08 -7.23
N LEU A 149 -4.94 7.26 -6.82
CA LEU A 149 -5.45 8.55 -7.28
C LEU A 149 -5.23 8.75 -8.78
N GLY A 150 -4.04 8.37 -9.28
CA GLY A 150 -3.71 8.39 -10.72
C GLY A 150 -4.67 7.54 -11.55
N VAL A 151 -4.93 6.31 -11.12
CA VAL A 151 -5.90 5.40 -11.76
C VAL A 151 -7.31 6.00 -11.78
N HIS A 152 -7.73 6.59 -10.65
CA HIS A 152 -9.07 7.22 -10.55
C HIS A 152 -9.18 8.42 -11.51
N ARG A 153 -8.17 9.27 -11.57
CA ARG A 153 -8.12 10.44 -12.46
C ARG A 153 -8.12 10.03 -13.94
N TRP A 154 -7.31 9.03 -14.30
CA TRP A 154 -7.25 8.49 -15.64
C TRP A 154 -8.60 7.93 -16.11
N ARG A 155 -9.28 7.12 -15.26
CA ARG A 155 -10.61 6.57 -15.57
C ARG A 155 -11.65 7.66 -15.76
N ARG A 156 -11.58 8.75 -15.00
CA ARG A 156 -12.47 9.89 -15.13
C ARG A 156 -12.29 10.57 -16.49
N VAL A 157 -11.05 10.93 -16.85
CA VAL A 157 -10.73 11.58 -18.12
C VAL A 157 -11.13 10.71 -19.32
N ARG A 158 -10.92 9.40 -19.21
CA ARG A 158 -11.30 8.46 -20.28
C ARG A 158 -12.81 8.41 -20.49
N ARG A 159 -13.60 8.45 -19.43
CA ARG A 159 -15.09 8.50 -19.53
C ARG A 159 -15.57 9.81 -20.15
N GLU A 160 -14.97 10.92 -19.81
CA GLU A 160 -15.30 12.24 -20.37
C GLU A 160 -14.99 12.31 -21.90
N ARG A 161 -13.95 11.60 -22.35
CA ARG A 161 -13.62 11.50 -23.78
C ARG A 161 -14.53 10.56 -24.57
N GLN A 162 -15.07 9.53 -23.96
CA GLN A 162 -15.96 8.56 -24.61
C GLN A 162 -17.44 9.00 -24.61
N GLY A 163 -17.80 9.99 -23.82
CA GLY A 163 -19.14 10.59 -23.78
C GLY A 163 -19.32 11.80 -24.69
N LYS A 164 -18.29 12.18 -25.46
CA LYS A 164 -18.33 13.17 -26.55
C LYS A 164 -18.35 12.48 -27.89
#